data_892ae005c818efe239e22615f789addf
#
_entry.id   892ae005c818efe239e22615f789addf
#
_cell.length_a   1.000
_cell.length_b   1.000
_cell.length_c   1.000
_cell.angle_alpha   90.00
_cell.angle_beta   90.00
_cell.angle_gamma   90.00
#
_symmetry.space_group_name_H-M   'P 1'
#
loop_
_entity.id
_entity.type
_entity.pdbx_description
1 polymer ?
#
loop_
_entity_poly.entity_id
_entity_poly.type
_entity_poly.pdbx_seq_one_letter_code
_entity_poly.pdbx_strand_id
1 'polypeptide(L)'
;MVKWRNPLTETEQKEWARFSIKSKSGGLIQGMFAKTTQQNPKGTIVLGHPMGKEAKGYFLKRNYTHLLRDNGFNTVIFDSNGFGESTHGNFSYFEDIIGVSIKAKALTPDLPIGYHGISLGAMYSNVAFADVKHKFDFAIVESSSTTLAEFWVQFPFAYKVLKTLSVMMPKYEKKIDFKTQIKEVKHLQSILFIYSENDSWVPVHMGKKLQENTNVSTEFWLAKDAEHAEIMKSTDKEKYQARILKFFNQEVVKYNDSKVKGA
;
A
#
# COMPACT_ATOMS: atom_id res chain seq x y z
N MET A 1 12.01 -5.55 20.61
CA MET A 1 10.93 -5.02 19.76
C MET A 1 10.36 -3.77 20.43
N VAL A 2 10.30 -2.63 19.76
CA VAL A 2 9.69 -1.42 20.34
C VAL A 2 8.18 -1.62 20.26
N LYS A 3 7.49 -1.65 21.42
CA LYS A 3 6.02 -1.75 21.45
C LYS A 3 5.42 -0.57 20.69
N TRP A 4 4.54 -0.87 19.75
CA TRP A 4 3.74 0.13 19.07
C TRP A 4 2.89 0.91 20.09
N ARG A 5 2.94 2.24 20.02
CA ARG A 5 2.09 3.10 20.86
C ARG A 5 0.94 3.59 19.98
N ASN A 6 -0.28 3.26 20.38
CA ASN A 6 -1.48 3.75 19.71
C ASN A 6 -1.55 5.28 19.84
N PRO A 7 -1.54 6.05 18.74
CA PRO A 7 -1.63 7.49 18.81
C PRO A 7 -3.06 8.00 19.04
N LEU A 8 -4.08 7.14 18.93
CA LEU A 8 -5.48 7.50 19.09
C LEU A 8 -5.86 7.71 20.56
N THR A 9 -6.65 8.72 20.84
CA THR A 9 -7.31 8.93 22.13
C THR A 9 -8.32 7.80 22.39
N GLU A 10 -8.79 7.65 23.63
CA GLU A 10 -9.81 6.67 23.97
C GLU A 10 -11.13 6.86 23.19
N THR A 11 -11.49 8.11 22.91
CA THR A 11 -12.68 8.44 22.12
C THR A 11 -12.50 8.02 20.66
N GLU A 12 -11.38 8.38 20.04
CA GLU A 12 -11.07 7.99 18.66
C GLU A 12 -10.98 6.48 18.48
N GLN A 13 -10.45 5.76 19.49
CA GLN A 13 -10.36 4.29 19.42
C GLN A 13 -11.73 3.62 19.29
N LYS A 14 -12.81 4.21 19.78
CA LYS A 14 -14.18 3.68 19.66
C LYS A 14 -14.71 3.69 18.22
N GLU A 15 -14.12 4.51 17.35
CA GLU A 15 -14.47 4.57 15.93
C GLU A 15 -13.82 3.45 15.10
N TRP A 16 -12.89 2.70 15.69
CA TRP A 16 -12.10 1.68 15.03
C TRP A 16 -12.48 0.28 15.48
N ALA A 17 -12.98 -0.53 14.57
CA ALA A 17 -13.15 -1.97 14.79
C ALA A 17 -11.80 -2.69 14.56
N ARG A 18 -11.29 -3.38 15.57
CA ARG A 18 -10.07 -4.20 15.46
C ARG A 18 -10.38 -5.55 14.81
N PHE A 19 -9.42 -6.07 14.04
CA PHE A 19 -9.50 -7.41 13.49
C PHE A 19 -8.12 -8.08 13.47
N SER A 20 -8.13 -9.40 13.41
CA SER A 20 -6.93 -10.22 13.20
C SER A 20 -7.16 -11.20 12.07
N ILE A 21 -6.13 -11.48 11.28
CA ILE A 21 -6.14 -12.51 10.24
C ILE A 21 -4.89 -13.38 10.34
N LYS A 22 -5.03 -14.68 10.09
CA LYS A 22 -3.90 -15.58 9.88
C LYS A 22 -3.43 -15.41 8.44
N SER A 23 -2.25 -14.87 8.26
CA SER A 23 -1.63 -14.71 6.94
C SER A 23 -0.90 -15.96 6.52
N LYS A 24 -0.78 -16.19 5.21
CA LYS A 24 0.09 -17.24 4.66
C LYS A 24 1.58 -16.94 4.85
N SER A 25 1.94 -15.71 5.25
CA SER A 25 3.29 -15.39 5.73
C SER A 25 3.63 -16.13 7.03
N GLY A 26 2.65 -16.74 7.70
CA GLY A 26 2.77 -17.35 9.02
C GLY A 26 2.48 -16.37 10.17
N GLY A 27 2.33 -15.09 9.90
CA GLY A 27 2.01 -14.07 10.89
C GLY A 27 0.52 -14.00 11.23
N LEU A 28 0.20 -13.64 12.48
CA LEU A 28 -1.12 -13.16 12.86
C LEU A 28 -1.12 -11.63 12.68
N ILE A 29 -1.80 -11.18 11.63
CA ILE A 29 -1.83 -9.78 11.23
C ILE A 29 -2.91 -9.04 11.99
N GLN A 30 -2.52 -7.93 12.61
CA GLN A 30 -3.40 -7.05 13.36
C GLN A 30 -3.78 -5.83 12.53
N GLY A 31 -5.06 -5.59 12.38
CA GLY A 31 -5.57 -4.47 11.62
C GLY A 31 -6.72 -3.75 12.32
N MET A 32 -7.06 -2.61 11.78
CA MET A 32 -8.13 -1.75 12.24
C MET A 32 -8.95 -1.25 11.05
N PHE A 33 -10.26 -1.19 11.22
CA PHE A 33 -11.21 -0.69 10.25
C PHE A 33 -12.00 0.45 10.84
N ALA A 34 -12.11 1.57 10.11
CA ALA A 34 -13.01 2.67 10.46
C ALA A 34 -13.90 3.03 9.28
N LYS A 35 -15.16 3.29 9.56
CA LYS A 35 -16.10 3.81 8.56
C LYS A 35 -15.78 5.26 8.22
N THR A 36 -16.20 5.67 7.03
CA THR A 36 -16.23 7.10 6.67
C THR A 36 -17.10 7.89 7.64
N THR A 37 -16.82 9.19 7.77
CA THR A 37 -17.67 10.13 8.49
C THR A 37 -18.92 10.54 7.69
N GLN A 38 -18.94 10.22 6.38
CA GLN A 38 -20.08 10.51 5.51
C GLN A 38 -21.14 9.39 5.53
N GLN A 39 -22.37 9.75 5.25
CA GLN A 39 -23.52 8.84 5.29
C GLN A 39 -23.39 7.70 4.25
N ASN A 40 -22.92 8.00 3.04
CA ASN A 40 -22.81 7.05 1.94
C ASN A 40 -21.34 6.77 1.63
N PRO A 41 -20.80 5.59 1.99
CA PRO A 41 -19.43 5.24 1.67
C PRO A 41 -19.25 5.01 0.16
N LYS A 42 -18.19 5.59 -0.40
CA LYS A 42 -17.81 5.46 -1.81
C LYS A 42 -17.01 4.18 -2.09
N GLY A 43 -16.22 3.76 -1.12
CA GLY A 43 -15.32 2.61 -1.23
C GLY A 43 -14.56 2.38 0.07
N THR A 44 -13.71 1.37 0.09
CA THR A 44 -12.81 1.07 1.23
C THR A 44 -11.38 1.11 0.76
N ILE A 45 -10.55 1.91 1.43
CA ILE A 45 -9.12 2.05 1.12
C ILE A 45 -8.29 1.31 2.17
N VAL A 46 -7.46 0.40 1.71
CA VAL A 46 -6.46 -0.32 2.52
C VAL A 46 -5.13 0.41 2.43
N LEU A 47 -4.54 0.74 3.58
CA LEU A 47 -3.28 1.46 3.67
C LEU A 47 -2.15 0.54 4.10
N GLY A 48 -1.13 0.37 3.23
CA GLY A 48 0.07 -0.43 3.44
C GLY A 48 1.25 0.44 3.86
N HIS A 49 1.71 0.28 5.11
CA HIS A 49 2.67 1.18 5.77
C HIS A 49 4.12 1.05 5.24
N PRO A 50 4.92 2.15 5.33
CA PRO A 50 6.36 2.08 5.07
C PRO A 50 7.07 1.28 6.18
N MET A 51 8.32 0.89 5.91
CA MET A 51 9.17 0.25 6.92
C MET A 51 9.40 1.21 8.09
N GLY A 52 9.25 0.71 9.33
CA GLY A 52 9.57 1.51 10.50
C GLY A 52 8.76 1.15 11.74
N LYS A 53 9.13 1.80 12.86
CA LYS A 53 8.55 1.54 14.19
C LYS A 53 7.08 1.97 14.31
N GLU A 54 6.63 2.87 13.45
CA GLU A 54 5.26 3.39 13.51
C GLU A 54 4.25 2.40 12.95
N ALA A 55 4.64 1.53 12.01
CA ALA A 55 3.77 0.57 11.35
C ALA A 55 2.45 1.22 10.88
N LYS A 56 1.27 0.65 11.17
CA LYS A 56 -0.03 1.28 10.84
C LYS A 56 -0.25 2.67 11.48
N GLY A 57 0.45 2.97 12.58
CA GLY A 57 0.42 4.29 13.23
C GLY A 57 0.97 5.42 12.36
N TYR A 58 1.77 5.11 11.34
CA TYR A 58 2.22 6.07 10.34
C TYR A 58 1.05 6.83 9.72
N PHE A 59 0.01 6.13 9.31
CA PHE A 59 -1.16 6.72 8.66
C PHE A 59 -2.05 7.54 9.61
N LEU A 60 -2.13 7.11 10.87
CA LEU A 60 -2.86 7.85 11.91
C LEU A 60 -2.18 9.19 12.21
N LYS A 61 -0.87 9.16 12.44
CA LYS A 61 -0.08 10.36 12.80
C LYS A 61 0.03 11.39 11.68
N ARG A 62 -0.08 10.96 10.43
CA ARG A 62 0.02 11.84 9.24
C ARG A 62 -1.33 12.16 8.61
N ASN A 63 -2.43 11.90 9.33
CA ASN A 63 -3.81 12.24 8.93
C ASN A 63 -4.30 11.61 7.62
N TYR A 64 -3.69 10.54 7.11
CA TYR A 64 -4.21 9.84 5.94
C TYR A 64 -5.62 9.29 6.18
N THR A 65 -5.85 8.76 7.37
CA THR A 65 -7.13 8.16 7.73
C THR A 65 -8.23 9.20 7.83
N HIS A 66 -7.96 10.39 8.38
CA HIS A 66 -8.92 11.50 8.41
C HIS A 66 -9.20 12.00 6.99
N LEU A 67 -8.14 12.22 6.17
CA LEU A 67 -8.29 12.65 4.78
C LEU A 67 -9.27 11.73 4.02
N LEU A 68 -9.12 10.42 4.15
CA LEU A 68 -9.96 9.46 3.44
C LEU A 68 -11.37 9.38 4.01
N ARG A 69 -11.50 9.30 5.34
CA ARG A 69 -12.80 9.16 6.01
C ARG A 69 -13.69 10.37 5.80
N ASP A 70 -13.15 11.56 5.86
CA ASP A 70 -13.87 12.83 5.66
C ASP A 70 -14.29 13.03 4.19
N ASN A 71 -13.68 12.29 3.27
CA ASN A 71 -13.99 12.33 1.85
C ASN A 71 -14.77 11.12 1.31
N GLY A 72 -15.39 10.34 2.22
CA GLY A 72 -16.34 9.28 1.85
C GLY A 72 -15.74 7.88 1.74
N PHE A 73 -14.50 7.66 2.20
CA PHE A 73 -13.88 6.33 2.13
C PHE A 73 -13.79 5.68 3.50
N ASN A 74 -14.23 4.44 3.62
CA ASN A 74 -13.85 3.60 4.73
C ASN A 74 -12.35 3.34 4.68
N THR A 75 -11.73 3.14 5.82
CA THR A 75 -10.27 2.98 5.90
C THR A 75 -9.89 1.71 6.66
N VAL A 76 -8.99 0.93 6.07
CA VAL A 76 -8.35 -0.22 6.70
C VAL A 76 -6.86 0.07 6.84
N ILE A 77 -6.33 -0.06 8.06
CA ILE A 77 -4.91 -0.01 8.34
C ILE A 77 -4.48 -1.32 9.00
N PHE A 78 -3.26 -1.76 8.76
CA PHE A 78 -2.75 -3.01 9.34
C PHE A 78 -1.25 -2.94 9.56
N ASP A 79 -0.74 -3.79 10.44
CA ASP A 79 0.68 -4.03 10.60
C ASP A 79 1.07 -5.27 9.78
N SER A 80 2.03 -5.15 8.89
CA SER A 80 2.64 -6.31 8.23
C SER A 80 3.29 -7.23 9.28
N ASN A 81 3.49 -8.49 8.96
CA ASN A 81 4.12 -9.43 9.91
C ASN A 81 5.47 -8.91 10.41
N GLY A 82 5.72 -9.07 11.71
CA GLY A 82 6.92 -8.58 12.38
C GLY A 82 6.93 -7.08 12.71
N PHE A 83 5.87 -6.32 12.34
CA PHE A 83 5.70 -4.91 12.67
C PHE A 83 4.57 -4.71 13.68
N GLY A 84 4.63 -3.62 14.42
CA GLY A 84 3.57 -3.16 15.32
C GLY A 84 3.07 -4.22 16.29
N GLU A 85 1.78 -4.55 16.18
CA GLU A 85 1.09 -5.56 17.00
C GLU A 85 1.04 -6.94 16.33
N SER A 86 1.45 -7.06 15.04
CA SER A 86 1.44 -8.33 14.32
C SER A 86 2.58 -9.25 14.76
N THR A 87 2.33 -10.56 14.75
CA THR A 87 3.37 -11.53 15.08
C THR A 87 4.36 -11.69 13.91
N HIS A 88 5.52 -12.24 14.20
CA HIS A 88 6.50 -12.55 13.17
C HIS A 88 6.01 -13.67 12.26
N GLY A 89 6.24 -13.48 10.97
CA GLY A 89 6.09 -14.46 9.92
C GLY A 89 7.39 -14.57 9.12
N ASN A 90 7.26 -14.91 7.85
CA ASN A 90 8.37 -14.88 6.89
C ASN A 90 8.37 -13.57 6.08
N PHE A 91 9.32 -13.40 5.15
CA PHE A 91 9.43 -12.21 4.30
C PHE A 91 8.38 -12.11 3.18
N SER A 92 7.33 -12.94 3.19
CA SER A 92 6.25 -12.87 2.21
C SER A 92 5.18 -11.84 2.62
N TYR A 93 5.58 -10.58 2.77
CA TYR A 93 4.68 -9.46 3.15
C TYR A 93 3.51 -9.28 2.17
N PHE A 94 3.66 -9.68 0.92
CA PHE A 94 2.58 -9.68 -0.07
C PHE A 94 1.40 -10.57 0.34
N GLU A 95 1.64 -11.67 1.08
CA GLU A 95 0.57 -12.54 1.59
C GLU A 95 -0.27 -11.82 2.66
N ASP A 96 0.35 -10.92 3.44
CA ASP A 96 -0.36 -10.09 4.40
C ASP A 96 -1.31 -9.13 3.68
N ILE A 97 -0.81 -8.47 2.61
CA ILE A 97 -1.58 -7.55 1.77
C ILE A 97 -2.76 -8.27 1.12
N ILE A 98 -2.55 -9.47 0.56
CA ILE A 98 -3.62 -10.30 -0.01
C ILE A 98 -4.66 -10.65 1.07
N GLY A 99 -4.21 -11.14 2.23
CA GLY A 99 -5.09 -11.50 3.33
C GLY A 99 -5.94 -10.32 3.82
N VAL A 100 -5.34 -9.14 3.94
CA VAL A 100 -6.05 -7.90 4.33
C VAL A 100 -7.04 -7.47 3.25
N SER A 101 -6.73 -7.62 1.96
CA SER A 101 -7.67 -7.31 0.88
C SER A 101 -8.95 -8.17 0.95
N ILE A 102 -8.79 -9.47 1.24
CA ILE A 102 -9.91 -10.39 1.43
C ILE A 102 -10.74 -9.97 2.65
N LYS A 103 -10.08 -9.59 3.75
CA LYS A 103 -10.77 -9.09 4.95
C LYS A 103 -11.52 -7.78 4.67
N ALA A 104 -10.91 -6.83 3.96
CA ALA A 104 -11.54 -5.57 3.58
C ALA A 104 -12.80 -5.81 2.73
N LYS A 105 -12.71 -6.71 1.75
CA LYS A 105 -13.87 -7.08 0.91
C LYS A 105 -14.98 -7.76 1.73
N ALA A 106 -14.65 -8.58 2.71
CA ALA A 106 -15.62 -9.19 3.61
C ALA A 106 -16.29 -8.17 4.55
N LEU A 107 -15.60 -7.08 4.93
CA LEU A 107 -16.17 -6.01 5.75
C LEU A 107 -17.11 -5.10 4.94
N THR A 108 -16.87 -4.95 3.64
CA THR A 108 -17.63 -4.06 2.75
C THR A 108 -17.85 -4.74 1.38
N PRO A 109 -18.71 -5.79 1.30
CA PRO A 109 -18.80 -6.66 0.13
C PRO A 109 -19.27 -5.94 -1.15
N ASP A 110 -20.08 -4.90 -1.00
CA ASP A 110 -20.69 -4.19 -2.12
C ASP A 110 -19.85 -3.03 -2.65
N LEU A 111 -18.82 -2.63 -1.88
CA LEU A 111 -17.98 -1.49 -2.20
C LEU A 111 -16.70 -1.91 -2.96
N PRO A 112 -16.16 -1.03 -3.82
CA PRO A 112 -14.83 -1.20 -4.37
C PRO A 112 -13.75 -1.11 -3.29
N ILE A 113 -12.68 -1.88 -3.47
CA ILE A 113 -11.53 -1.91 -2.56
C ILE A 113 -10.32 -1.27 -3.24
N GLY A 114 -9.91 -0.11 -2.75
CA GLY A 114 -8.68 0.54 -3.17
C GLY A 114 -7.50 0.17 -2.26
N TYR A 115 -6.30 0.35 -2.76
CA TYR A 115 -5.06 0.21 -2.00
C TYR A 115 -4.21 1.48 -2.11
N HIS A 116 -3.53 1.86 -1.03
CA HIS A 116 -2.46 2.84 -1.06
C HIS A 116 -1.29 2.31 -0.25
N GLY A 117 -0.25 1.87 -0.93
CA GLY A 117 0.99 1.40 -0.32
C GLY A 117 2.08 2.44 -0.42
N ILE A 118 2.86 2.58 0.67
CA ILE A 118 4.01 3.48 0.74
C ILE A 118 5.26 2.66 1.06
N SER A 119 6.34 2.84 0.29
CA SER A 119 7.63 2.19 0.50
C SER A 119 7.49 0.65 0.63
N LEU A 120 7.69 0.06 1.81
CA LEU A 120 7.50 -1.38 2.04
C LEU A 120 6.12 -1.87 1.55
N GLY A 121 5.05 -1.15 1.92
CA GLY A 121 3.70 -1.47 1.47
C GLY A 121 3.55 -1.39 -0.05
N ALA A 122 4.18 -0.41 -0.69
CA ALA A 122 4.20 -0.26 -2.14
C ALA A 122 5.03 -1.35 -2.84
N MET A 123 6.22 -1.67 -2.33
CA MET A 123 7.08 -2.71 -2.91
C MET A 123 6.36 -4.05 -2.98
N TYR A 124 5.83 -4.51 -1.85
CA TYR A 124 5.19 -5.83 -1.79
C TYR A 124 3.78 -5.86 -2.37
N SER A 125 3.13 -4.71 -2.57
CA SER A 125 1.86 -4.68 -3.30
C SER A 125 2.02 -5.06 -4.77
N ASN A 126 3.16 -4.74 -5.41
CA ASN A 126 3.45 -5.18 -6.79
C ASN A 126 3.44 -6.71 -6.93
N VAL A 127 3.86 -7.43 -5.89
CA VAL A 127 3.78 -8.90 -5.82
C VAL A 127 2.35 -9.37 -5.52
N ALA A 128 1.67 -8.70 -4.59
CA ALA A 128 0.30 -9.02 -4.22
C ALA A 128 -0.67 -8.87 -5.41
N PHE A 129 -0.49 -7.84 -6.24
CA PHE A 129 -1.34 -7.59 -7.40
C PHE A 129 -1.18 -8.62 -8.52
N ALA A 130 -0.09 -9.37 -8.56
CA ALA A 130 0.10 -10.49 -9.47
C ALA A 130 -0.69 -11.75 -9.07
N ASP A 131 -1.17 -11.86 -7.84
CA ASP A 131 -1.95 -13.00 -7.35
C ASP A 131 -3.46 -12.75 -7.55
N VAL A 132 -4.15 -13.67 -8.22
CA VAL A 132 -5.60 -13.61 -8.48
C VAL A 132 -6.48 -13.59 -7.23
N LYS A 133 -5.92 -13.86 -6.05
CA LYS A 133 -6.68 -13.91 -4.80
C LYS A 133 -6.92 -12.56 -4.17
N HIS A 134 -6.11 -11.54 -4.50
CA HIS A 134 -6.35 -10.21 -3.96
C HIS A 134 -7.73 -9.68 -4.39
N LYS A 135 -8.24 -8.71 -3.65
CA LYS A 135 -9.58 -8.13 -3.86
C LYS A 135 -9.54 -6.62 -4.11
N PHE A 136 -8.39 -6.11 -4.56
CA PHE A 136 -8.25 -4.70 -4.91
C PHE A 136 -8.78 -4.43 -6.31
N ASP A 137 -9.46 -3.31 -6.48
CA ASP A 137 -10.01 -2.84 -7.75
C ASP A 137 -9.11 -1.76 -8.39
N PHE A 138 -8.40 -0.96 -7.57
CA PHE A 138 -7.46 0.07 -8.00
C PHE A 138 -6.41 0.34 -6.93
N ALA A 139 -5.28 0.96 -7.29
CA ALA A 139 -4.19 1.14 -6.35
C ALA A 139 -3.39 2.44 -6.53
N ILE A 140 -2.81 2.94 -5.43
CA ILE A 140 -1.71 3.89 -5.42
C ILE A 140 -0.46 3.18 -4.93
N VAL A 141 0.62 3.29 -5.70
CA VAL A 141 1.95 2.76 -5.40
C VAL A 141 2.90 3.94 -5.22
N GLU A 142 3.29 4.20 -3.97
CA GLU A 142 4.11 5.36 -3.61
C GLU A 142 5.50 4.93 -3.17
N SER A 143 6.54 5.50 -3.81
CA SER A 143 7.95 5.28 -3.47
C SER A 143 8.33 3.79 -3.40
N SER A 144 7.97 3.01 -4.43
CA SER A 144 8.36 1.61 -4.60
C SER A 144 9.63 1.47 -5.40
N SER A 145 10.62 0.72 -4.90
CA SER A 145 11.77 0.32 -5.69
C SER A 145 11.41 -0.76 -6.72
N THR A 146 12.25 -0.94 -7.73
CA THR A 146 12.09 -1.97 -8.77
C THR A 146 12.47 -3.37 -8.29
N THR A 147 13.42 -3.45 -7.35
CA THR A 147 13.82 -4.69 -6.66
C THR A 147 14.16 -4.38 -5.20
N LEU A 148 14.13 -5.41 -4.35
CA LEU A 148 14.58 -5.26 -2.97
C LEU A 148 16.07 -4.91 -2.91
N ALA A 149 16.92 -5.43 -3.78
CA ALA A 149 18.33 -5.12 -3.81
C ALA A 149 18.58 -3.63 -4.16
N GLU A 150 17.86 -3.09 -5.15
CA GLU A 150 18.00 -1.67 -5.53
C GLU A 150 17.56 -0.71 -4.41
N PHE A 151 16.62 -1.08 -3.57
CA PHE A 151 16.28 -0.31 -2.37
C PHE A 151 17.47 -0.16 -1.41
N TRP A 152 18.31 -1.20 -1.29
CA TRP A 152 19.47 -1.22 -0.39
C TRP A 152 20.77 -0.79 -1.08
N VAL A 153 20.73 -0.17 -2.26
CA VAL A 153 21.93 0.20 -3.02
C VAL A 153 22.87 1.14 -2.25
N GLN A 154 22.32 2.00 -1.37
CA GLN A 154 23.11 2.90 -0.53
C GLN A 154 23.92 2.17 0.57
N PHE A 155 23.64 0.88 0.79
CA PHE A 155 24.36 0.02 1.74
C PHE A 155 25.07 -1.09 0.96
N PRO A 156 26.31 -0.88 0.51
CA PRO A 156 27.02 -1.78 -0.42
C PRO A 156 27.08 -3.24 0.04
N PHE A 157 27.22 -3.46 1.35
CA PHE A 157 27.22 -4.82 1.90
C PHE A 157 25.85 -5.49 1.76
N ALA A 158 24.78 -4.83 2.18
CA ALA A 158 23.42 -5.35 2.08
C ALA A 158 23.02 -5.60 0.60
N TYR A 159 23.37 -4.65 -0.29
CA TYR A 159 23.16 -4.80 -1.73
C TYR A 159 23.87 -6.04 -2.31
N LYS A 160 25.17 -6.24 -1.99
CA LYS A 160 25.93 -7.41 -2.44
C LYS A 160 25.32 -8.72 -1.94
N VAL A 161 24.96 -8.77 -0.66
CA VAL A 161 24.32 -9.96 -0.06
C VAL A 161 23.00 -10.27 -0.76
N LEU A 162 22.12 -9.29 -0.92
CA LEU A 162 20.82 -9.49 -1.56
C LEU A 162 20.98 -9.91 -3.03
N LYS A 163 21.92 -9.30 -3.76
CA LYS A 163 22.20 -9.65 -5.15
C LYS A 163 22.78 -11.08 -5.27
N THR A 164 23.63 -11.48 -4.34
CA THR A 164 24.16 -12.86 -4.33
C THR A 164 23.06 -13.86 -4.01
N LEU A 165 22.19 -13.55 -3.02
CA LEU A 165 21.04 -14.40 -2.67
C LEU A 165 20.06 -14.53 -3.83
N SER A 166 19.83 -13.48 -4.61
CA SER A 166 18.95 -13.55 -5.78
C SER A 166 19.44 -14.53 -6.84
N VAL A 167 20.78 -14.59 -7.05
CA VAL A 167 21.40 -15.56 -7.97
C VAL A 167 21.35 -16.98 -7.42
N MET A 168 21.66 -17.16 -6.14
CA MET A 168 21.72 -18.47 -5.50
C MET A 168 20.33 -19.08 -5.23
N MET A 169 19.32 -18.25 -5.07
CA MET A 169 17.96 -18.66 -4.71
C MET A 169 16.89 -18.04 -5.64
N PRO A 170 16.86 -18.41 -6.92
CA PRO A 170 16.01 -17.76 -7.93
C PRO A 170 14.50 -17.83 -7.63
N LYS A 171 14.07 -18.79 -6.80
CA LYS A 171 12.67 -18.83 -6.30
C LYS A 171 12.31 -17.65 -5.41
N TYR A 172 13.30 -17.09 -4.68
CA TYR A 172 13.11 -15.90 -3.86
C TYR A 172 13.21 -14.61 -4.68
N GLU A 173 14.04 -14.59 -5.74
CA GLU A 173 14.17 -13.45 -6.63
C GLU A 173 12.82 -13.02 -7.21
N LYS A 174 12.00 -13.97 -7.67
CA LYS A 174 10.65 -13.69 -8.19
C LYS A 174 9.76 -12.92 -7.20
N LYS A 175 9.98 -13.10 -5.89
CA LYS A 175 9.20 -12.43 -4.83
C LYS A 175 9.72 -11.05 -4.45
N ILE A 176 10.93 -10.68 -4.88
CA ILE A 176 11.61 -9.43 -4.55
C ILE A 176 12.01 -8.62 -5.78
N ASP A 177 11.69 -9.11 -6.97
CA ASP A 177 11.77 -8.38 -8.25
C ASP A 177 10.39 -7.78 -8.59
N PHE A 178 10.13 -6.63 -8.04
CA PHE A 178 8.82 -5.95 -8.10
C PHE A 178 8.47 -5.53 -9.53
N LYS A 179 9.45 -5.15 -10.35
CA LYS A 179 9.23 -4.77 -11.75
C LYS A 179 8.81 -5.95 -12.64
N THR A 180 9.23 -7.17 -12.29
CA THR A 180 8.78 -8.37 -13.00
C THR A 180 7.40 -8.77 -12.55
N GLN A 181 7.10 -8.66 -11.25
CA GLN A 181 5.79 -9.02 -10.71
C GLN A 181 4.67 -8.10 -11.22
N ILE A 182 4.93 -6.79 -11.32
CA ILE A 182 3.91 -5.84 -11.76
C ILE A 182 3.45 -6.04 -13.22
N LYS A 183 4.20 -6.79 -14.04
CA LYS A 183 3.77 -7.21 -15.39
C LYS A 183 2.55 -8.15 -15.35
N GLU A 184 2.37 -8.86 -14.25
CA GLU A 184 1.38 -9.91 -14.06
C GLU A 184 0.16 -9.43 -13.27
N VAL A 185 -0.02 -8.11 -13.16
CA VAL A 185 -1.18 -7.52 -12.43
C VAL A 185 -2.49 -8.14 -12.89
N LYS A 186 -3.33 -8.52 -11.93
CA LYS A 186 -4.66 -9.12 -12.13
C LYS A 186 -5.72 -8.22 -11.51
N HIS A 187 -6.85 -8.12 -12.15
CA HIS A 187 -8.09 -7.49 -11.65
C HIS A 187 -8.05 -5.99 -11.31
N LEU A 188 -6.89 -5.33 -11.32
CA LEU A 188 -6.85 -3.88 -11.11
C LEU A 188 -7.33 -3.12 -12.36
N GLN A 189 -8.12 -2.08 -12.15
CA GLN A 189 -8.53 -1.16 -13.22
C GLN A 189 -7.38 -0.21 -13.59
N SER A 190 -6.67 0.30 -12.57
CA SER A 190 -5.59 1.25 -12.76
C SER A 190 -4.66 1.35 -11.55
N ILE A 191 -3.46 1.90 -11.80
CA ILE A 191 -2.47 2.23 -10.77
C ILE A 191 -2.01 3.67 -10.93
N LEU A 192 -2.06 4.45 -9.83
CA LEU A 192 -1.36 5.73 -9.74
C LEU A 192 0.00 5.51 -9.07
N PHE A 193 1.08 5.81 -9.79
CA PHE A 193 2.43 5.86 -9.24
C PHE A 193 2.73 7.26 -8.68
N ILE A 194 3.21 7.33 -7.44
CA ILE A 194 3.58 8.58 -6.77
C ILE A 194 5.05 8.51 -6.35
N TYR A 195 5.83 9.52 -6.74
CA TYR A 195 7.25 9.62 -6.42
C TYR A 195 7.63 11.06 -6.06
N SER A 196 8.84 11.26 -5.53
CA SER A 196 9.38 12.59 -5.27
C SER A 196 10.74 12.74 -5.93
N GLU A 197 11.00 13.96 -6.45
CA GLU A 197 12.31 14.29 -7.04
C GLU A 197 13.44 14.24 -6.01
N ASN A 198 13.11 14.52 -4.75
CA ASN A 198 14.06 14.57 -3.64
C ASN A 198 14.16 13.26 -2.83
N ASP A 199 13.50 12.19 -3.28
CA ASP A 199 13.61 10.86 -2.64
C ASP A 199 14.92 10.18 -3.03
N SER A 200 15.91 10.25 -2.14
CA SER A 200 17.22 9.63 -2.36
C SER A 200 17.23 8.10 -2.21
N TRP A 201 16.23 7.52 -1.55
CA TRP A 201 16.11 6.07 -1.35
C TRP A 201 15.48 5.37 -2.55
N VAL A 202 14.46 6.01 -3.14
CA VAL A 202 13.70 5.45 -4.24
C VAL A 202 13.57 6.51 -5.36
N PRO A 203 14.62 6.69 -6.17
CA PRO A 203 14.64 7.68 -7.22
C PRO A 203 13.53 7.50 -8.27
N VAL A 204 13.07 8.60 -8.86
CA VAL A 204 11.95 8.68 -9.81
C VAL A 204 12.06 7.66 -10.96
N HIS A 205 13.27 7.38 -11.44
CA HIS A 205 13.48 6.41 -12.54
C HIS A 205 12.98 4.99 -12.20
N MET A 206 12.97 4.61 -10.91
CA MET A 206 12.41 3.32 -10.48
C MET A 206 10.90 3.27 -10.71
N GLY A 207 10.20 4.36 -10.37
CA GLY A 207 8.77 4.49 -10.64
C GLY A 207 8.42 4.46 -12.11
N LYS A 208 9.20 5.13 -12.95
CA LYS A 208 9.04 5.08 -14.40
C LYS A 208 9.19 3.67 -14.94
N LYS A 209 10.21 2.93 -14.48
CA LYS A 209 10.38 1.51 -14.85
C LYS A 209 9.21 0.64 -14.41
N LEU A 210 8.63 0.86 -13.21
CA LEU A 210 7.44 0.12 -12.79
C LEU A 210 6.24 0.47 -13.67
N GLN A 211 6.01 1.75 -13.96
CA GLN A 211 4.96 2.20 -14.84
C GLN A 211 5.05 1.56 -16.23
N GLU A 212 6.22 1.59 -16.85
CA GLU A 212 6.49 1.02 -18.18
C GLU A 212 6.27 -0.50 -18.25
N ASN A 213 6.46 -1.20 -17.12
CA ASN A 213 6.26 -2.65 -17.03
C ASN A 213 4.84 -3.05 -16.62
N THR A 214 3.98 -2.11 -16.29
CA THR A 214 2.60 -2.40 -15.83
C THR A 214 1.67 -2.66 -17.02
N ASN A 215 0.84 -3.69 -16.92
CA ASN A 215 -0.09 -4.11 -17.99
C ASN A 215 -1.52 -3.55 -17.85
N VAL A 216 -1.75 -2.65 -16.89
CA VAL A 216 -3.04 -1.96 -16.69
C VAL A 216 -2.90 -0.46 -16.91
N SER A 217 -4.00 0.29 -16.93
CA SER A 217 -3.98 1.74 -17.04
C SER A 217 -3.17 2.36 -15.90
N THR A 218 -2.31 3.32 -16.21
CA THR A 218 -1.45 3.96 -15.22
C THR A 218 -1.49 5.47 -15.30
N GLU A 219 -1.34 6.11 -14.14
CA GLU A 219 -1.05 7.52 -14.00
C GLU A 219 0.24 7.71 -13.20
N PHE A 220 0.90 8.84 -13.37
CA PHE A 220 2.13 9.17 -12.65
C PHE A 220 2.03 10.57 -12.07
N TRP A 221 2.37 10.74 -10.80
CA TRP A 221 2.46 12.03 -10.17
C TRP A 221 3.79 12.20 -9.44
N LEU A 222 4.38 13.39 -9.53
CA LEU A 222 5.69 13.70 -9.01
C LEU A 222 5.61 14.87 -8.02
N ALA A 223 6.00 14.61 -6.77
CA ALA A 223 6.28 15.64 -5.77
C ALA A 223 7.69 16.22 -6.00
N LYS A 224 7.90 17.49 -5.60
CA LYS A 224 9.16 18.18 -5.86
C LYS A 224 10.20 18.04 -4.74
N ASP A 225 9.78 18.21 -3.49
CA ASP A 225 10.72 18.42 -2.38
C ASP A 225 10.56 17.47 -1.20
N ALA A 226 9.81 16.39 -1.35
CA ALA A 226 9.60 15.43 -0.28
C ALA A 226 10.75 14.42 -0.18
N GLU A 227 11.25 14.19 1.01
CA GLU A 227 12.07 13.02 1.32
C GLU A 227 11.24 11.73 1.25
N HIS A 228 11.91 10.58 1.34
CA HIS A 228 11.30 9.26 1.26
C HIS A 228 10.12 9.08 2.24
N ALA A 229 8.95 8.77 1.71
CA ALA A 229 7.72 8.56 2.48
C ALA A 229 7.26 9.78 3.33
N GLU A 230 7.64 11.03 2.96
CA GLU A 230 7.32 12.22 3.74
C GLU A 230 6.54 13.28 2.96
N ILE A 231 5.86 12.91 1.86
CA ILE A 231 5.09 13.86 1.04
C ILE A 231 4.01 14.59 1.86
N MET A 232 3.39 13.92 2.82
CA MET A 232 2.39 14.55 3.73
C MET A 232 2.97 15.63 4.66
N LYS A 233 4.30 15.80 4.69
CA LYS A 233 4.98 16.85 5.45
C LYS A 233 5.69 17.87 4.57
N SER A 234 5.68 17.65 3.26
CA SER A 234 6.33 18.54 2.28
C SER A 234 5.46 19.73 1.91
N THR A 235 6.02 20.65 1.13
CA THR A 235 5.30 21.79 0.55
C THR A 235 4.24 21.37 -0.48
N ASP A 236 4.34 20.16 -1.02
CA ASP A 236 3.37 19.59 -1.95
C ASP A 236 2.17 18.91 -1.27
N LYS A 237 2.07 18.94 0.06
CA LYS A 237 1.03 18.24 0.84
C LYS A 237 -0.38 18.42 0.28
N GLU A 238 -0.81 19.65 0.03
CA GLU A 238 -2.18 19.93 -0.43
C GLU A 238 -2.44 19.36 -1.83
N LYS A 239 -1.49 19.52 -2.75
CA LYS A 239 -1.56 18.95 -4.10
C LYS A 239 -1.60 17.43 -4.06
N TYR A 240 -0.80 16.85 -3.18
CA TYR A 240 -0.75 15.41 -2.95
C TYR A 240 -2.08 14.86 -2.44
N GLN A 241 -2.68 15.50 -1.42
CA GLN A 241 -3.99 15.13 -0.89
C GLN A 241 -5.08 15.22 -1.98
N ALA A 242 -5.11 16.32 -2.72
CA ALA A 242 -6.03 16.50 -3.83
C ALA A 242 -5.84 15.43 -4.92
N ARG A 243 -4.59 15.04 -5.19
CA ARG A 243 -4.26 14.03 -6.19
C ARG A 243 -4.75 12.63 -5.79
N ILE A 244 -4.53 12.23 -4.53
CA ILE A 244 -5.04 10.97 -3.98
C ILE A 244 -6.57 10.92 -4.09
N LEU A 245 -7.24 11.95 -3.59
CA LEU A 245 -8.71 12.01 -3.59
C LEU A 245 -9.28 12.01 -5.01
N LYS A 246 -8.67 12.76 -5.92
CA LYS A 246 -9.07 12.78 -7.34
C LYS A 246 -8.98 11.38 -7.94
N PHE A 247 -7.86 10.68 -7.76
CA PHE A 247 -7.68 9.34 -8.29
C PHE A 247 -8.72 8.37 -7.74
N PHE A 248 -8.89 8.29 -6.43
CA PHE A 248 -9.85 7.37 -5.83
C PHE A 248 -11.29 7.67 -6.25
N ASN A 249 -11.69 8.94 -6.31
CA ASN A 249 -13.04 9.30 -6.79
C ASN A 249 -13.26 8.89 -8.25
N GLN A 250 -12.28 9.10 -9.12
CA GLN A 250 -12.35 8.69 -10.53
C GLN A 250 -12.48 7.16 -10.69
N GLU A 251 -11.72 6.39 -9.92
CA GLU A 251 -11.74 4.94 -9.98
C GLU A 251 -13.05 4.34 -9.42
N VAL A 252 -13.63 4.95 -8.40
CA VAL A 252 -14.98 4.56 -7.91
C VAL A 252 -16.05 4.78 -8.99
N VAL A 253 -16.00 5.89 -9.72
CA VAL A 253 -16.93 6.13 -10.82
C VAL A 253 -16.77 5.03 -11.89
N LYS A 254 -15.56 4.75 -12.35
CA LYS A 254 -15.29 3.69 -13.34
C LYS A 254 -15.79 2.31 -12.86
N TYR A 255 -15.58 1.99 -11.59
CA TYR A 255 -16.05 0.73 -11.00
C TYR A 255 -17.57 0.63 -11.05
N ASN A 256 -18.29 1.69 -10.69
CA ASN A 256 -19.74 1.70 -10.70
C ASN A 256 -20.28 1.60 -12.13
N ASP A 257 -19.69 2.32 -13.09
CA ASP A 257 -20.07 2.27 -14.51
C ASP A 257 -19.88 0.87 -15.10
N SER A 258 -18.81 0.16 -14.69
CA SER A 258 -18.56 -1.21 -15.14
C SER A 258 -19.60 -2.21 -14.62
N LYS A 259 -20.09 -2.03 -13.40
CA LYS A 259 -21.17 -2.85 -12.83
C LYS A 259 -22.50 -2.66 -13.54
N VAL A 260 -22.84 -1.42 -13.90
CA VAL A 260 -24.08 -1.11 -14.62
C VAL A 260 -24.07 -1.71 -16.04
N LYS A 261 -22.91 -1.75 -16.70
CA LYS A 261 -22.78 -2.34 -18.05
C LYS A 261 -22.73 -3.87 -18.06
N GLY A 262 -22.46 -4.50 -16.92
CA GLY A 262 -22.36 -5.97 -16.79
C GLY A 262 -23.60 -6.63 -16.18
N ALA A 263 -24.59 -5.84 -15.76
CA ALA A 263 -25.90 -6.28 -15.27
C ALA A 263 -26.95 -6.24 -16.39
#